data_59b618b1658a4dd137b35cdc5e6d1f4a
#
_entry.id   59b618b1658a4dd137b35cdc5e6d1f4a
#
_cell.length_a   1.000
_cell.length_b   1.000
_cell.length_c   1.000
_cell.angle_alpha   90.00
_cell.angle_beta   90.00
_cell.angle_gamma   90.00
#
_symmetry.space_group_name_H-M   'P 1'
#
loop_
_entity.id
_entity.type
_entity.pdbx_description
1 polymer ?
#
loop_
_entity_poly.entity_id
_entity_poly.type
_entity_poly.pdbx_seq_one_letter_code
_entity_poly.pdbx_strand_id
1 'polypeptide(L)'
;VIRYAIYNIQRLIENLNRIDDIDVEFITSFDQTTDSSLRTISLDFKNNKINKLKLIDGSFPSSEREVCVERNSNTIKERKIGEYITYNNISFKVVGIIENPLIFTMDGDINEIDNSRLDTILYFNKNSNLPLTTAYIKLNSLNNHSYFKNDYIDIVNDNISILSNKLNNENYVYLTLKETKSYAFITEIDDKIDVIAIMFPIFFIAVVALVILTTMTRLISDERKIIGCYKSLGYNNISILGKYIIYATSCAFLGITVGLISGAYILPNIIYNVFKKILFLPKITSKINVTLGIYSAIFMFVAIILVTIYVTWKEIKEKPANLFQAKAPKAGKTILLEKIAFIWSKLSFKYKSCYRNIFRYKGRLAMIVLSVLGSTALVMAGLGLYNISSKPITINGVAFDMGNSIKYVSVAAIIFALILTILVIYNITNMNISERNREIATLKVLGYKDYEVCSYIFREIIQISIIGVILGIPSGILILYLIMKFLDFGSLSNIKLISYFLTGVLVITFIIIVDLLLIRKIKKVNMNDSLKSLE
;
A
#
# COMPACT_ATOMS: atom_id res chain seq x y z
N VAL A 1 12.37 -0.94 -31.09
CA VAL A 1 13.56 -0.22 -31.57
C VAL A 1 14.60 -1.25 -32.04
N ILE A 2 15.12 -1.11 -33.22
CA ILE A 2 16.24 -1.93 -33.72
C ILE A 2 17.46 -1.03 -33.83
N ARG A 3 18.52 -1.39 -33.13
CA ARG A 3 19.84 -0.72 -33.22
C ARG A 3 20.89 -1.68 -33.76
N TYR A 4 21.91 -1.17 -34.42
CA TYR A 4 22.97 -1.99 -34.94
C TYR A 4 24.25 -1.21 -35.25
N ALA A 5 25.34 -1.96 -35.50
CA ALA A 5 26.60 -1.39 -35.91
C ALA A 5 26.56 -0.92 -37.40
N ILE A 6 27.25 0.15 -37.68
CA ILE A 6 27.20 1.05 -38.86
C ILE A 6 27.26 0.36 -40.25
N TYR A 7 27.53 -0.93 -40.37
CA TYR A 7 27.96 -1.54 -41.60
C TYR A 7 26.88 -1.97 -42.63
N ASN A 8 25.55 -2.04 -42.26
CA ASN A 8 24.54 -2.62 -43.18
C ASN A 8 23.20 -1.89 -43.26
N ILE A 9 23.20 -0.57 -43.12
CA ILE A 9 21.96 0.21 -43.04
C ILE A 9 21.07 0.16 -44.27
N GLN A 10 21.71 0.22 -45.50
CA GLN A 10 20.95 0.20 -46.75
C GLN A 10 20.17 -1.12 -46.89
N ARG A 11 20.81 -2.23 -46.54
CA ARG A 11 20.16 -3.55 -46.58
C ARG A 11 19.02 -3.69 -45.56
N LEU A 12 19.19 -3.09 -44.38
CA LEU A 12 18.12 -3.04 -43.40
C LEU A 12 16.92 -2.22 -43.89
N ILE A 13 17.17 -1.06 -44.50
CA ILE A 13 16.14 -0.21 -45.09
C ILE A 13 15.35 -0.98 -46.14
N GLU A 14 16.06 -1.67 -47.07
CA GLU A 14 15.42 -2.47 -48.09
C GLU A 14 14.61 -3.63 -47.54
N ASN A 15 15.15 -4.34 -46.56
CA ASN A 15 14.47 -5.49 -45.96
C ASN A 15 13.25 -5.07 -45.13
N LEU A 16 13.34 -4.02 -44.32
CA LEU A 16 12.21 -3.54 -43.52
C LEU A 16 11.09 -2.94 -44.37
N ASN A 17 11.43 -2.25 -45.47
CA ASN A 17 10.42 -1.69 -46.37
C ASN A 17 9.63 -2.77 -47.15
N ARG A 18 10.09 -4.02 -47.17
CA ARG A 18 9.40 -5.17 -47.77
C ARG A 18 8.46 -5.90 -46.81
N ILE A 19 8.39 -5.47 -45.55
CA ILE A 19 7.56 -6.12 -44.56
C ILE A 19 6.24 -5.35 -44.45
N ASP A 20 5.16 -6.02 -44.78
CA ASP A 20 3.82 -5.49 -44.60
C ASP A 20 3.45 -5.45 -43.11
N ASP A 21 2.52 -4.57 -42.75
CA ASP A 21 1.96 -4.44 -41.41
C ASP A 21 2.86 -3.80 -40.35
N ILE A 22 3.93 -3.11 -40.76
CA ILE A 22 4.78 -2.30 -39.87
C ILE A 22 4.97 -0.89 -40.42
N ASP A 23 5.01 0.08 -39.52
CA ASP A 23 5.51 1.43 -39.83
C ASP A 23 6.95 1.54 -39.35
N VAL A 24 7.84 2.08 -40.19
CA VAL A 24 9.28 2.19 -39.88
C VAL A 24 9.73 3.63 -40.02
N GLU A 25 10.51 4.09 -39.06
CA GLU A 25 11.17 5.39 -39.08
C GLU A 25 12.66 5.25 -38.74
N PHE A 26 13.51 5.71 -39.62
CA PHE A 26 14.97 5.65 -39.45
C PHE A 26 15.50 6.93 -38.86
N ILE A 27 16.25 6.81 -37.77
CA ILE A 27 16.87 7.92 -37.05
C ILE A 27 18.34 7.65 -36.77
N THR A 28 19.06 8.69 -36.40
CA THR A 28 20.36 8.57 -35.76
C THR A 28 20.16 8.61 -34.25
N SER A 29 20.76 7.67 -33.53
CA SER A 29 20.81 7.74 -32.07
C SER A 29 22.09 7.06 -31.59
N PHE A 30 22.96 7.80 -30.93
CA PHE A 30 24.19 7.26 -30.34
C PHE A 30 24.61 8.06 -29.13
N ASP A 31 25.25 7.38 -28.20
CA ASP A 31 25.76 7.95 -26.98
C ASP A 31 27.27 8.22 -27.08
N GLN A 32 27.72 9.23 -26.36
CA GLN A 32 29.12 9.60 -26.23
C GLN A 32 29.45 9.90 -24.78
N THR A 33 30.65 9.51 -24.37
CA THR A 33 31.21 9.85 -23.07
C THR A 33 32.49 10.63 -23.30
N THR A 34 32.46 11.91 -22.98
CA THR A 34 33.63 12.80 -22.97
C THR A 34 33.73 13.39 -21.57
N ASP A 35 33.82 14.70 -21.41
CA ASP A 35 33.69 15.39 -20.13
C ASP A 35 32.25 15.38 -19.58
N SER A 36 31.29 15.02 -20.42
CA SER A 36 29.86 14.85 -20.09
C SER A 36 29.26 13.67 -20.83
N SER A 37 28.23 13.04 -20.25
CA SER A 37 27.49 11.96 -20.85
C SER A 37 26.40 12.53 -21.76
N LEU A 38 26.55 12.32 -23.07
CA LEU A 38 25.74 12.98 -24.10
C LEU A 38 25.08 11.93 -25.01
N ARG A 39 23.80 12.14 -25.34
CA ARG A 39 23.11 11.42 -26.42
C ARG A 39 22.82 12.36 -27.57
N THR A 40 23.14 11.94 -28.78
CA THR A 40 22.83 12.65 -30.02
C THR A 40 21.73 11.91 -30.75
N ILE A 41 20.64 12.61 -31.08
CA ILE A 41 19.52 12.10 -31.86
C ILE A 41 19.32 13.00 -33.08
N SER A 42 19.21 12.41 -34.26
CA SER A 42 18.84 13.15 -35.47
C SER A 42 17.64 12.50 -36.15
N LEU A 43 16.61 13.30 -36.40
CA LEU A 43 15.34 12.84 -36.98
C LEU A 43 14.67 13.94 -37.81
N ASP A 44 13.69 13.53 -38.60
CA ASP A 44 12.88 14.45 -39.40
C ASP A 44 11.72 14.98 -38.55
N PHE A 45 11.86 16.18 -37.98
CA PHE A 45 10.82 16.80 -37.14
C PHE A 45 9.49 17.04 -37.85
N LYS A 46 9.49 17.23 -39.19
CA LYS A 46 8.26 17.47 -39.95
C LYS A 46 7.45 16.21 -40.19
N ASN A 47 8.16 15.09 -40.43
CA ASN A 47 7.56 13.81 -40.81
C ASN A 47 7.63 12.74 -39.70
N ASN A 48 8.08 13.10 -38.50
CA ASN A 48 8.13 12.18 -37.36
C ASN A 48 6.73 11.68 -36.99
N LYS A 49 6.50 10.37 -37.12
CA LYS A 49 5.23 9.68 -36.85
C LYS A 49 5.32 8.78 -35.64
N ILE A 50 6.48 8.15 -35.42
CA ILE A 50 6.72 7.20 -34.33
C ILE A 50 7.47 7.94 -33.21
N ASN A 51 7.01 7.77 -31.95
CA ASN A 51 7.56 8.47 -30.78
C ASN A 51 7.65 9.99 -30.98
N LYS A 52 6.56 10.59 -31.43
CA LYS A 52 6.48 11.99 -31.78
C LYS A 52 6.93 12.89 -30.64
N LEU A 53 7.97 13.69 -30.90
CA LEU A 53 8.52 14.64 -29.95
C LEU A 53 7.55 15.81 -29.72
N LYS A 54 7.42 16.27 -28.46
CA LYS A 54 6.58 17.41 -28.11
C LYS A 54 7.45 18.63 -27.82
N LEU A 55 7.21 19.71 -28.55
CA LEU A 55 7.85 20.97 -28.28
C LEU A 55 7.23 21.60 -27.02
N ILE A 56 8.08 21.93 -26.04
CA ILE A 56 7.67 22.61 -24.79
C ILE A 56 7.81 24.11 -24.96
N ASP A 57 8.94 24.56 -25.51
CA ASP A 57 9.25 25.98 -25.70
C ASP A 57 10.16 26.17 -26.91
N GLY A 58 10.06 27.33 -27.57
CA GLY A 58 10.85 27.66 -28.74
C GLY A 58 10.31 27.13 -30.06
N SER A 59 11.22 26.63 -30.94
CA SER A 59 10.90 26.08 -32.26
C SER A 59 11.75 24.85 -32.57
N PHE A 60 11.29 24.04 -33.53
CA PHE A 60 12.14 22.95 -34.06
C PHE A 60 13.29 23.51 -34.91
N PRO A 61 14.44 22.82 -34.97
CA PRO A 61 15.59 23.26 -35.76
C PRO A 61 15.24 23.38 -37.24
N SER A 62 15.55 24.53 -37.83
CA SER A 62 15.33 24.83 -39.24
C SER A 62 16.63 24.87 -40.04
N SER A 63 17.76 25.07 -39.38
CA SER A 63 19.10 25.13 -40.00
C SER A 63 20.04 24.08 -39.39
N GLU A 64 21.17 23.80 -40.09
CA GLU A 64 22.17 22.82 -39.67
C GLU A 64 22.93 23.21 -38.40
N ARG A 65 22.88 24.48 -37.97
CA ARG A 65 23.53 24.99 -36.76
C ARG A 65 22.56 25.21 -35.60
N GLU A 66 21.35 24.72 -35.75
CA GLU A 66 20.32 24.76 -34.69
C GLU A 66 20.12 23.39 -34.08
N VAL A 67 19.82 23.36 -32.79
CA VAL A 67 19.59 22.14 -32.04
C VAL A 67 18.46 22.35 -31.02
N CYS A 68 17.65 21.31 -30.80
CA CYS A 68 16.79 21.22 -29.62
C CYS A 68 17.45 20.40 -28.53
N VAL A 69 17.06 20.66 -27.30
CA VAL A 69 17.53 19.94 -26.13
C VAL A 69 16.36 19.29 -25.41
N GLU A 70 16.64 18.16 -24.73
CA GLU A 70 15.65 17.56 -23.84
C GLU A 70 15.36 18.48 -22.66
N ARG A 71 14.14 18.47 -22.17
CA ARG A 71 13.77 19.22 -20.96
C ARG A 71 14.67 18.84 -19.77
N ASN A 72 14.88 19.78 -18.86
CA ASN A 72 15.65 19.53 -17.67
C ASN A 72 15.01 18.46 -16.78
N SER A 73 15.87 17.72 -16.10
CA SER A 73 15.50 16.71 -15.12
C SER A 73 16.51 16.75 -13.95
N ASN A 74 16.46 15.79 -13.05
CA ASN A 74 17.45 15.69 -11.97
C ASN A 74 18.89 15.48 -12.49
N THR A 75 19.04 14.89 -13.68
CA THR A 75 20.33 14.59 -14.30
C THR A 75 20.61 15.41 -15.55
N ILE A 76 19.60 15.65 -16.37
CA ILE A 76 19.73 16.45 -17.58
C ILE A 76 19.81 17.92 -17.20
N LYS A 77 20.91 18.55 -17.58
CA LYS A 77 21.19 19.97 -17.27
C LYS A 77 20.18 20.89 -17.92
N GLU A 78 19.76 21.91 -17.18
CA GLU A 78 18.91 22.97 -17.72
C GLU A 78 19.67 23.77 -18.79
N ARG A 79 19.05 23.96 -19.94
CA ARG A 79 19.55 24.75 -21.05
C ARG A 79 18.53 25.83 -21.43
N LYS A 80 19.04 26.99 -21.84
CA LYS A 80 18.16 28.12 -22.22
C LYS A 80 18.13 28.27 -23.74
N ILE A 81 16.98 28.68 -24.26
CA ILE A 81 16.83 29.05 -25.66
C ILE A 81 17.75 30.24 -25.96
N GLY A 82 18.52 30.14 -27.06
CA GLY A 82 19.54 31.10 -27.45
C GLY A 82 20.93 30.79 -26.93
N GLU A 83 21.10 29.81 -26.02
CA GLU A 83 22.41 29.34 -25.55
C GLU A 83 23.14 28.61 -26.70
N TYR A 84 24.48 28.65 -26.70
CA TYR A 84 25.30 27.90 -27.63
C TYR A 84 25.93 26.69 -26.95
N ILE A 85 25.80 25.52 -27.58
CA ILE A 85 26.39 24.27 -27.14
C ILE A 85 27.44 23.84 -28.17
N THR A 86 28.65 23.55 -27.69
CA THR A 86 29.73 23.04 -28.57
C THR A 86 29.62 21.52 -28.63
N TYR A 87 29.53 21.00 -29.84
CA TYR A 87 29.52 19.57 -30.16
C TYR A 87 30.47 19.30 -31.32
N ASN A 88 31.42 18.39 -31.14
CA ASN A 88 32.48 18.09 -32.12
C ASN A 88 33.18 19.37 -32.67
N ASN A 89 33.54 20.27 -31.77
CA ASN A 89 34.17 21.57 -32.06
C ASN A 89 33.33 22.55 -32.92
N ILE A 90 32.04 22.28 -33.08
CA ILE A 90 31.08 23.14 -33.77
C ILE A 90 30.08 23.68 -32.72
N SER A 91 29.82 24.99 -32.78
CA SER A 91 28.83 25.62 -31.93
C SER A 91 27.44 25.56 -32.55
N PHE A 92 26.49 25.05 -31.82
CA PHE A 92 25.08 24.96 -32.18
C PHE A 92 24.23 25.83 -31.26
N LYS A 93 23.28 26.54 -31.83
CA LYS A 93 22.33 27.38 -31.09
C LYS A 93 21.14 26.55 -30.63
N VAL A 94 20.83 26.61 -29.35
CA VAL A 94 19.61 25.99 -28.79
C VAL A 94 18.40 26.83 -29.21
N VAL A 95 17.50 26.25 -30.00
CA VAL A 95 16.30 26.93 -30.52
C VAL A 95 15.00 26.42 -29.90
N GLY A 96 15.01 25.25 -29.23
CA GLY A 96 13.82 24.71 -28.60
C GLY A 96 14.15 23.70 -27.50
N ILE A 97 13.19 23.56 -26.60
CA ILE A 97 13.17 22.57 -25.53
C ILE A 97 12.06 21.56 -25.86
N ILE A 98 12.39 20.28 -25.86
CA ILE A 98 11.47 19.23 -26.24
C ILE A 98 11.30 18.18 -25.14
N GLU A 99 10.22 17.43 -25.24
CA GLU A 99 9.86 16.30 -24.41
C GLU A 99 9.82 15.04 -25.29
N ASN A 100 10.66 14.07 -24.95
CA ASN A 100 10.68 12.77 -25.61
C ASN A 100 9.77 11.78 -24.88
N PRO A 101 8.79 11.14 -25.58
CA PRO A 101 7.87 10.20 -24.95
C PRO A 101 8.54 8.93 -24.41
N LEU A 102 9.78 8.65 -24.79
CA LEU A 102 10.58 7.55 -24.25
C LEU A 102 11.32 7.91 -22.96
N ILE A 103 11.37 9.21 -22.60
CA ILE A 103 12.12 9.74 -21.43
C ILE A 103 11.17 10.54 -20.56
N PHE A 104 10.47 9.87 -19.65
CA PHE A 104 9.52 10.53 -18.74
C PHE A 104 9.85 10.32 -17.25
N THR A 105 10.99 9.70 -16.91
CA THR A 105 11.53 9.71 -15.54
C THR A 105 12.28 11.01 -15.28
N MET A 106 12.12 11.59 -14.08
CA MET A 106 12.89 12.77 -13.68
C MET A 106 14.39 12.48 -13.49
N ASP A 107 14.77 11.22 -13.39
CA ASP A 107 16.18 10.79 -13.40
C ASP A 107 16.74 10.62 -14.83
N GLY A 108 16.04 11.15 -15.83
CA GLY A 108 16.49 11.14 -17.24
C GLY A 108 16.68 9.73 -17.79
N ASP A 109 17.69 9.55 -18.65
CA ASP A 109 18.05 8.28 -19.26
C ASP A 109 19.51 7.90 -18.97
N ILE A 110 19.93 6.71 -19.39
CA ILE A 110 21.26 6.15 -19.15
C ILE A 110 22.03 6.13 -20.48
N ASN A 111 23.31 6.44 -20.39
CA ASN A 111 24.25 6.23 -21.47
C ASN A 111 24.49 4.72 -21.66
N GLU A 112 24.31 4.22 -22.87
CA GLU A 112 24.40 2.80 -23.21
C GLU A 112 25.84 2.28 -23.29
N ILE A 113 26.84 3.19 -23.33
CA ILE A 113 28.25 2.81 -23.41
C ILE A 113 28.81 2.45 -22.03
N ASP A 114 28.52 3.29 -21.03
CA ASP A 114 29.16 3.21 -19.70
C ASP A 114 28.16 3.11 -18.55
N ASN A 115 26.86 3.02 -18.84
CA ASN A 115 25.77 3.03 -17.87
C ASN A 115 25.73 4.27 -16.96
N SER A 116 26.44 5.36 -17.32
CA SER A 116 26.35 6.63 -16.63
C SER A 116 25.00 7.32 -16.91
N ARG A 117 24.64 8.29 -16.07
CA ARG A 117 23.43 9.09 -16.33
C ARG A 117 23.71 10.12 -17.42
N LEU A 118 22.78 10.29 -18.32
CA LEU A 118 22.88 11.30 -19.38
C LEU A 118 22.75 12.71 -18.78
N ASP A 119 23.72 13.58 -19.12
CA ASP A 119 23.74 14.99 -18.73
C ASP A 119 23.03 15.89 -19.74
N THR A 120 23.06 15.49 -21.01
CA THR A 120 22.50 16.28 -22.12
C THR A 120 22.01 15.37 -23.23
N ILE A 121 20.88 15.70 -23.84
CA ILE A 121 20.39 15.03 -25.05
C ILE A 121 20.15 16.12 -26.10
N LEU A 122 20.81 15.97 -27.24
CA LEU A 122 20.75 16.90 -28.36
C LEU A 122 19.93 16.30 -29.51
N TYR A 123 19.03 17.11 -30.06
CA TYR A 123 18.16 16.71 -31.16
C TYR A 123 18.44 17.57 -32.39
N PHE A 124 18.95 16.95 -33.41
CA PHE A 124 19.31 17.57 -34.71
C PHE A 124 18.25 17.28 -35.76
N ASN A 125 18.11 18.19 -36.74
CA ASN A 125 17.31 17.90 -37.93
C ASN A 125 18.03 16.87 -38.82
N LYS A 126 17.29 16.03 -39.53
CA LYS A 126 17.77 14.97 -40.45
C LYS A 126 18.77 15.47 -41.51
N ASN A 127 18.78 16.76 -41.83
CA ASN A 127 19.72 17.38 -42.75
C ASN A 127 21.16 17.48 -42.20
N SER A 128 21.39 17.23 -40.93
CA SER A 128 22.75 17.10 -40.38
C SER A 128 23.33 15.78 -40.90
N ASN A 129 24.47 15.78 -41.54
CA ASN A 129 25.17 14.63 -42.17
C ASN A 129 25.55 13.51 -41.17
N LEU A 130 24.65 13.17 -40.26
CA LEU A 130 24.83 12.11 -39.27
C LEU A 130 24.34 10.78 -39.80
N PRO A 131 25.13 9.69 -39.64
CA PRO A 131 24.75 8.37 -40.14
C PRO A 131 23.51 7.85 -39.42
N LEU A 132 22.59 7.21 -40.13
CA LEU A 132 21.47 6.51 -39.54
C LEU A 132 21.97 5.32 -38.72
N THR A 133 21.49 5.12 -37.53
CA THR A 133 21.94 4.04 -36.61
C THR A 133 20.78 3.24 -36.01
N THR A 134 19.56 3.74 -36.09
CA THR A 134 18.43 3.19 -35.34
C THR A 134 17.17 3.20 -36.19
N ALA A 135 16.41 2.13 -36.15
CA ALA A 135 15.07 2.06 -36.74
C ALA A 135 14.01 1.93 -35.64
N TYR A 136 13.07 2.87 -35.60
CA TYR A 136 11.85 2.74 -34.80
C TYR A 136 10.82 1.97 -35.63
N ILE A 137 10.26 0.92 -35.05
CA ILE A 137 9.24 0.08 -35.68
C ILE A 137 7.98 0.15 -34.86
N LYS A 138 6.88 0.47 -35.50
CA LYS A 138 5.53 0.37 -34.94
C LYS A 138 4.82 -0.81 -35.58
N LEU A 139 4.34 -1.73 -34.75
CA LEU A 139 3.56 -2.89 -35.18
C LEU A 139 2.08 -2.49 -35.26
N ASN A 140 1.47 -2.61 -36.44
CA ASN A 140 0.06 -2.26 -36.63
C ASN A 140 -0.88 -3.24 -35.91
N SER A 141 -0.43 -4.47 -35.69
CA SER A 141 -1.11 -5.48 -34.87
C SER A 141 -1.36 -5.03 -33.42
N LEU A 142 -0.57 -4.08 -32.91
CA LEU A 142 -0.67 -3.56 -31.55
C LEU A 142 -1.61 -2.36 -31.39
N ASN A 143 -2.19 -1.82 -32.46
CA ASN A 143 -3.01 -0.59 -32.40
C ASN A 143 -4.19 -0.65 -31.41
N ASN A 144 -4.73 -1.83 -31.10
CA ASN A 144 -5.86 -2.05 -30.20
C ASN A 144 -5.46 -2.74 -28.88
N HIS A 145 -4.16 -2.99 -28.66
CA HIS A 145 -3.68 -3.67 -27.46
C HIS A 145 -3.11 -2.67 -26.45
N SER A 146 -3.45 -2.85 -25.18
CA SER A 146 -2.89 -2.02 -24.11
C SER A 146 -1.49 -2.52 -23.77
N TYR A 147 -0.56 -1.59 -23.63
CA TYR A 147 0.81 -1.84 -23.21
C TYR A 147 0.93 -2.69 -21.91
N PHE A 148 0.00 -2.54 -20.96
CA PHE A 148 0.02 -3.21 -19.66
C PHE A 148 -0.62 -4.61 -19.66
N LYS A 149 -1.12 -5.09 -20.78
CA LYS A 149 -1.68 -6.43 -20.90
C LYS A 149 -0.63 -7.46 -21.28
N ASN A 150 -0.80 -8.70 -20.79
CA ASN A 150 0.14 -9.79 -21.09
C ASN A 150 0.17 -10.15 -22.58
N ASP A 151 -0.97 -10.05 -23.28
CA ASP A 151 -1.05 -10.29 -24.72
C ASP A 151 -0.15 -9.35 -25.55
N TYR A 152 0.12 -8.12 -25.05
CA TYR A 152 1.06 -7.20 -25.70
C TYR A 152 2.47 -7.78 -25.81
N ILE A 153 2.96 -8.42 -24.72
CA ILE A 153 4.32 -8.98 -24.69
C ILE A 153 4.44 -10.16 -25.66
N ASP A 154 3.43 -11.02 -25.68
CA ASP A 154 3.41 -12.19 -26.54
C ASP A 154 3.43 -11.77 -28.01
N ILE A 155 2.58 -10.80 -28.40
CA ILE A 155 2.55 -10.25 -29.77
C ILE A 155 3.90 -9.61 -30.14
N VAL A 156 4.53 -8.87 -29.22
CA VAL A 156 5.84 -8.25 -29.49
C VAL A 156 6.90 -9.31 -29.70
N ASN A 157 6.98 -10.33 -28.86
CA ASN A 157 7.97 -11.40 -28.96
C ASN A 157 7.80 -12.22 -30.24
N ASP A 158 6.57 -12.55 -30.61
CA ASP A 158 6.26 -13.25 -31.86
C ASP A 158 6.70 -12.42 -33.07
N ASN A 159 6.41 -11.11 -33.08
CA ASN A 159 6.84 -10.23 -34.16
C ASN A 159 8.34 -10.05 -34.20
N ILE A 160 9.06 -10.00 -33.08
CA ILE A 160 10.53 -9.97 -33.04
C ILE A 160 11.10 -11.24 -33.68
N SER A 161 10.55 -12.41 -33.37
CA SER A 161 11.00 -13.67 -33.97
C SER A 161 10.80 -13.69 -35.48
N ILE A 162 9.65 -13.18 -35.96
CA ILE A 162 9.35 -13.05 -37.39
C ILE A 162 10.32 -12.06 -38.05
N LEU A 163 10.57 -10.91 -37.44
CA LEU A 163 11.50 -9.90 -37.95
C LEU A 163 12.92 -10.42 -37.97
N SER A 164 13.39 -11.10 -36.94
CA SER A 164 14.71 -11.69 -36.85
C SER A 164 14.95 -12.71 -37.97
N ASN A 165 13.96 -13.57 -38.22
CA ASN A 165 14.02 -14.54 -39.30
C ASN A 165 14.04 -13.87 -40.69
N LYS A 166 13.22 -12.84 -40.93
CA LYS A 166 13.18 -12.08 -42.18
C LYS A 166 14.46 -11.26 -42.43
N LEU A 167 15.14 -10.85 -41.37
CA LEU A 167 16.40 -10.11 -41.39
C LEU A 167 17.63 -11.04 -41.40
N ASN A 168 17.45 -12.35 -41.65
CA ASN A 168 18.50 -13.37 -41.76
C ASN A 168 19.39 -13.51 -40.51
N ASN A 169 18.85 -13.30 -39.33
CA ASN A 169 19.57 -13.37 -38.05
C ASN A 169 20.90 -12.57 -38.02
N GLU A 170 20.99 -11.47 -38.79
CA GLU A 170 22.13 -10.56 -38.69
C GLU A 170 22.17 -9.98 -37.25
N ASN A 171 23.35 -9.56 -36.78
CA ASN A 171 23.62 -9.09 -35.43
C ASN A 171 22.94 -7.73 -35.16
N TYR A 172 21.61 -7.70 -35.13
CA TYR A 172 20.80 -6.56 -34.71
C TYR A 172 20.43 -6.67 -33.22
N VAL A 173 20.45 -5.55 -32.55
CA VAL A 173 19.93 -5.46 -31.16
C VAL A 173 18.48 -5.01 -31.25
N TYR A 174 17.57 -5.87 -30.83
CA TYR A 174 16.15 -5.57 -30.73
C TYR A 174 15.85 -5.05 -29.33
N LEU A 175 15.32 -3.83 -29.23
CA LEU A 175 14.90 -3.24 -27.97
C LEU A 175 13.40 -3.04 -27.99
N THR A 176 12.71 -3.69 -27.09
CA THR A 176 11.28 -3.50 -26.87
C THR A 176 11.01 -2.21 -26.10
N LEU A 177 9.79 -1.73 -26.12
CA LEU A 177 9.41 -0.57 -25.33
C LEU A 177 9.64 -0.82 -23.82
N LYS A 178 9.42 -2.06 -23.35
CA LYS A 178 9.64 -2.45 -21.95
C LYS A 178 11.09 -2.40 -21.49
N GLU A 179 12.04 -2.51 -22.41
CA GLU A 179 13.47 -2.43 -22.11
C GLU A 179 13.99 -0.99 -22.06
N THR A 180 13.21 -0.02 -22.54
CA THR A 180 13.55 1.40 -22.33
C THR A 180 13.42 1.75 -20.85
N LYS A 181 14.36 2.54 -20.32
CA LYS A 181 14.46 2.84 -18.88
C LYS A 181 13.15 3.34 -18.27
N SER A 182 12.51 4.31 -18.91
CA SER A 182 11.27 4.90 -18.39
C SER A 182 10.10 3.93 -18.38
N TYR A 183 9.96 3.09 -19.41
CA TYR A 183 8.89 2.08 -19.46
C TYR A 183 9.19 0.88 -18.56
N ALA A 184 10.44 0.43 -18.46
CA ALA A 184 10.83 -0.60 -17.49
C ALA A 184 10.49 -0.16 -16.07
N PHE A 185 10.78 1.10 -15.75
CA PHE A 185 10.48 1.67 -14.45
C PHE A 185 8.96 1.72 -14.13
N ILE A 186 8.12 2.16 -15.10
CA ILE A 186 6.67 2.22 -14.87
C ILE A 186 6.04 0.83 -14.81
N THR A 187 6.54 -0.13 -15.59
CA THR A 187 6.08 -1.53 -15.53
C THR A 187 6.37 -2.13 -14.16
N GLU A 188 7.58 -1.93 -13.65
CA GLU A 188 7.95 -2.41 -12.32
C GLU A 188 7.13 -1.76 -11.19
N ILE A 189 6.79 -0.48 -11.35
CA ILE A 189 5.87 0.20 -10.41
C ILE A 189 4.46 -0.40 -10.50
N ASP A 190 3.96 -0.66 -11.70
CA ASP A 190 2.62 -1.22 -11.94
C ASP A 190 2.50 -2.59 -11.29
N ASP A 191 3.46 -3.49 -11.52
CA ASP A 191 3.52 -4.82 -10.90
C ASP A 191 3.54 -4.72 -9.36
N LYS A 192 4.28 -3.76 -8.79
CA LYS A 192 4.32 -3.54 -7.34
C LYS A 192 3.02 -2.98 -6.78
N ILE A 193 2.36 -2.07 -7.52
CA ILE A 193 1.05 -1.54 -7.13
C ILE A 193 0.00 -2.64 -7.12
N ASP A 194 0.02 -3.55 -8.09
CA ASP A 194 -0.92 -4.68 -8.16
C ASP A 194 -0.79 -5.60 -6.94
N VAL A 195 0.43 -5.91 -6.52
CA VAL A 195 0.68 -6.69 -5.29
C VAL A 195 0.12 -5.96 -4.07
N ILE A 196 0.36 -4.67 -3.93
CA ILE A 196 -0.17 -3.84 -2.84
C ILE A 196 -1.70 -3.82 -2.88
N ALA A 197 -2.29 -3.65 -4.06
CA ALA A 197 -3.74 -3.61 -4.26
C ALA A 197 -4.45 -4.90 -3.84
N ILE A 198 -3.77 -6.05 -3.87
CA ILE A 198 -4.30 -7.33 -3.40
C ILE A 198 -4.05 -7.54 -1.89
N MET A 199 -2.83 -7.28 -1.42
CA MET A 199 -2.43 -7.59 -0.04
C MET A 199 -3.12 -6.68 1.00
N PHE A 200 -3.24 -5.38 0.72
CA PHE A 200 -3.83 -4.44 1.66
C PHE A 200 -5.32 -4.70 1.95
N PRO A 201 -6.19 -4.93 0.96
CA PRO A 201 -7.59 -5.28 1.23
C PRO A 201 -7.73 -6.55 2.08
N ILE A 202 -6.96 -7.60 1.81
CA ILE A 202 -7.01 -8.85 2.60
C ILE A 202 -6.68 -8.56 4.07
N PHE A 203 -5.63 -7.79 4.31
CA PHE A 203 -5.25 -7.40 5.66
C PHE A 203 -6.33 -6.56 6.35
N PHE A 204 -6.85 -5.51 5.67
CA PHE A 204 -7.89 -4.66 6.25
C PHE A 204 -9.20 -5.42 6.50
N ILE A 205 -9.56 -6.38 5.66
CA ILE A 205 -10.72 -7.25 5.90
C ILE A 205 -10.56 -8.06 7.17
N ALA A 206 -9.36 -8.60 7.43
CA ALA A 206 -9.09 -9.31 8.68
C ALA A 206 -9.26 -8.39 9.90
N VAL A 207 -8.78 -7.14 9.82
CA VAL A 207 -8.96 -6.14 10.89
C VAL A 207 -10.43 -5.78 11.08
N VAL A 208 -11.16 -5.52 9.99
CA VAL A 208 -12.60 -5.21 10.04
C VAL A 208 -13.39 -6.39 10.62
N ALA A 209 -13.09 -7.62 10.22
CA ALA A 209 -13.72 -8.81 10.78
C ALA A 209 -13.53 -8.89 12.31
N LEU A 210 -12.34 -8.56 12.79
CA LEU A 210 -12.04 -8.52 14.22
C LEU A 210 -12.82 -7.41 14.96
N VAL A 211 -12.91 -6.22 14.37
CA VAL A 211 -13.68 -5.09 14.93
C VAL A 211 -15.17 -5.45 15.01
N ILE A 212 -15.72 -6.06 13.95
CA ILE A 212 -17.11 -6.48 13.93
C ILE A 212 -17.36 -7.59 14.94
N LEU A 213 -16.46 -8.58 15.01
CA LEU A 213 -16.55 -9.65 15.99
C LEU A 213 -16.64 -9.10 17.42
N THR A 214 -15.78 -8.15 17.76
CA THR A 214 -15.78 -7.53 19.09
C THR A 214 -17.04 -6.69 19.35
N THR A 215 -17.43 -5.86 18.37
CA THR A 215 -18.59 -4.96 18.49
C THR A 215 -19.90 -5.74 18.56
N MET A 216 -20.08 -6.76 17.69
CA MET A 216 -21.27 -7.61 17.70
C MET A 216 -21.36 -8.48 18.94
N THR A 217 -20.24 -9.06 19.41
CA THR A 217 -20.22 -9.81 20.67
C THR A 217 -20.71 -8.94 21.83
N ARG A 218 -20.29 -7.69 21.86
CA ARG A 218 -20.74 -6.73 22.88
C ARG A 218 -22.24 -6.42 22.73
N LEU A 219 -22.68 -5.99 21.54
CA LEU A 219 -24.08 -5.64 21.28
C LEU A 219 -25.03 -6.77 21.70
N ILE A 220 -24.70 -7.99 21.31
CA ILE A 220 -25.50 -9.18 21.61
C ILE A 220 -25.46 -9.51 23.11
N SER A 221 -24.32 -9.34 23.78
CA SER A 221 -24.23 -9.51 25.23
C SER A 221 -25.07 -8.48 25.99
N ASP A 222 -25.06 -7.22 25.54
CA ASP A 222 -25.86 -6.15 26.13
C ASP A 222 -27.37 -6.39 25.91
N GLU A 223 -27.78 -6.92 24.75
CA GLU A 223 -29.16 -7.22 24.36
C GLU A 223 -29.63 -8.64 24.73
N ARG A 224 -28.86 -9.40 25.52
CA ARG A 224 -29.14 -10.82 25.80
C ARG A 224 -30.52 -11.06 26.43
N LYS A 225 -30.98 -10.18 27.36
CA LYS A 225 -32.29 -10.24 27.94
C LYS A 225 -33.39 -10.00 26.89
N ILE A 226 -33.17 -9.06 25.97
CA ILE A 226 -34.11 -8.74 24.88
C ILE A 226 -34.23 -9.94 23.92
N ILE A 227 -33.13 -10.61 23.61
CA ILE A 227 -33.15 -11.87 22.82
C ILE A 227 -33.96 -12.94 23.54
N GLY A 228 -33.80 -13.04 24.89
CA GLY A 228 -34.58 -13.95 25.70
C GLY A 228 -36.10 -13.65 25.61
N CYS A 229 -36.50 -12.38 25.69
CA CYS A 229 -37.87 -11.95 25.50
C CYS A 229 -38.45 -12.33 24.14
N TYR A 230 -37.71 -12.05 23.04
CA TYR A 230 -38.17 -12.44 21.70
C TYR A 230 -38.38 -13.93 21.59
N LYS A 231 -37.48 -14.75 22.12
CA LYS A 231 -37.62 -16.22 22.10
C LYS A 231 -38.80 -16.70 22.96
N SER A 232 -39.05 -16.07 24.11
CA SER A 232 -40.21 -16.41 24.94
C SER A 232 -41.53 -16.03 24.30
N LEU A 233 -41.55 -15.00 23.43
CA LEU A 233 -42.70 -14.59 22.62
C LEU A 233 -42.89 -15.45 21.36
N GLY A 234 -42.02 -16.47 21.14
CA GLY A 234 -42.14 -17.40 20.02
C GLY A 234 -41.46 -16.96 18.72
N TYR A 235 -40.66 -15.90 18.74
CA TYR A 235 -39.90 -15.52 17.53
C TYR A 235 -38.87 -16.57 17.14
N ASN A 236 -38.83 -16.88 15.83
CA ASN A 236 -37.87 -17.83 15.29
C ASN A 236 -36.44 -17.28 15.36
N ASN A 237 -35.47 -18.18 15.55
CA ASN A 237 -34.04 -17.84 15.60
C ASN A 237 -33.58 -17.04 14.36
N ILE A 238 -34.14 -17.35 13.16
CA ILE A 238 -33.81 -16.65 11.90
C ILE A 238 -34.29 -15.20 11.94
N SER A 239 -35.49 -14.94 12.49
CA SER A 239 -36.03 -13.58 12.61
C SER A 239 -35.19 -12.73 13.58
N ILE A 240 -34.75 -13.31 14.68
CA ILE A 240 -33.87 -12.64 15.64
C ILE A 240 -32.49 -12.36 15.01
N LEU A 241 -31.92 -13.33 14.28
CA LEU A 241 -30.68 -13.17 13.52
C LEU A 241 -30.80 -12.05 12.48
N GLY A 242 -31.93 -11.99 11.78
CA GLY A 242 -32.22 -10.97 10.75
C GLY A 242 -32.09 -9.53 11.29
N LYS A 243 -32.53 -9.26 12.53
CA LYS A 243 -32.34 -7.95 13.17
C LYS A 243 -30.87 -7.52 13.20
N TYR A 244 -30.00 -8.41 13.62
CA TYR A 244 -28.56 -8.11 13.74
C TYR A 244 -27.85 -8.04 12.41
N ILE A 245 -28.28 -8.85 11.43
CA ILE A 245 -27.79 -8.77 10.04
C ILE A 245 -28.17 -7.43 9.43
N ILE A 246 -29.43 -7.00 9.56
CA ILE A 246 -29.89 -5.70 9.02
C ILE A 246 -29.11 -4.57 9.66
N TYR A 247 -28.88 -4.61 10.98
CA TYR A 247 -28.06 -3.61 11.67
C TYR A 247 -26.62 -3.56 11.12
N ALA A 248 -25.95 -4.71 11.03
CA ALA A 248 -24.58 -4.78 10.54
C ALA A 248 -24.46 -4.36 9.06
N THR A 249 -25.39 -4.82 8.22
CA THR A 249 -25.38 -4.51 6.78
C THR A 249 -25.73 -3.06 6.49
N SER A 250 -26.63 -2.42 7.27
CA SER A 250 -26.91 -0.99 7.09
C SER A 250 -25.69 -0.12 7.43
N CYS A 251 -24.99 -0.41 8.54
CA CYS A 251 -23.74 0.26 8.86
C CYS A 251 -22.65 0.01 7.81
N ALA A 252 -22.55 -1.24 7.34
CA ALA A 252 -21.60 -1.62 6.31
C ALA A 252 -21.88 -0.90 4.98
N PHE A 253 -23.15 -0.80 4.58
CA PHE A 253 -23.55 -0.10 3.36
C PHE A 253 -23.10 1.36 3.38
N LEU A 254 -23.37 2.08 4.46
CA LEU A 254 -22.92 3.46 4.62
C LEU A 254 -21.40 3.58 4.58
N GLY A 255 -20.71 2.73 5.34
CA GLY A 255 -19.24 2.73 5.38
C GLY A 255 -18.59 2.41 4.04
N ILE A 256 -19.08 1.38 3.34
CA ILE A 256 -18.57 0.98 2.03
C ILE A 256 -18.84 2.07 0.99
N THR A 257 -20.04 2.66 0.98
CA THR A 257 -20.38 3.72 0.02
C THR A 257 -19.49 4.94 0.21
N VAL A 258 -19.37 5.43 1.45
CA VAL A 258 -18.49 6.57 1.76
C VAL A 258 -17.03 6.22 1.47
N GLY A 259 -16.59 5.01 1.82
CA GLY A 259 -15.23 4.53 1.59
C GLY A 259 -14.88 4.43 0.10
N LEU A 260 -15.75 3.88 -0.72
CA LEU A 260 -15.55 3.78 -2.17
C LEU A 260 -15.51 5.16 -2.83
N ILE A 261 -16.43 6.05 -2.49
CA ILE A 261 -16.47 7.40 -3.06
C ILE A 261 -15.23 8.18 -2.65
N SER A 262 -14.91 8.24 -1.35
CA SER A 262 -13.74 8.98 -0.87
C SER A 262 -12.43 8.37 -1.38
N GLY A 263 -12.32 7.05 -1.40
CA GLY A 263 -11.14 6.34 -1.91
C GLY A 263 -10.91 6.60 -3.40
N ALA A 264 -11.98 6.57 -4.19
CA ALA A 264 -11.91 6.80 -5.63
C ALA A 264 -11.45 8.22 -6.01
N TYR A 265 -11.73 9.23 -5.17
CA TYR A 265 -11.31 10.61 -5.43
C TYR A 265 -10.01 10.99 -4.72
N ILE A 266 -9.82 10.56 -3.47
CA ILE A 266 -8.69 11.01 -2.65
C ILE A 266 -7.43 10.23 -3.00
N LEU A 267 -7.50 8.91 -3.09
CA LEU A 267 -6.34 8.05 -3.25
C LEU A 267 -5.58 8.26 -4.57
N PRO A 268 -6.24 8.35 -5.75
CA PRO A 268 -5.55 8.63 -7.01
C PRO A 268 -4.82 9.97 -7.01
N ASN A 269 -5.39 11.01 -6.40
CA ASN A 269 -4.74 12.31 -6.31
C ASN A 269 -3.51 12.29 -5.39
N ILE A 270 -3.55 11.56 -4.28
CA ILE A 270 -2.39 11.39 -3.40
C ILE A 270 -1.29 10.65 -4.16
N ILE A 271 -1.61 9.53 -4.80
CA ILE A 271 -0.66 8.71 -5.57
C ILE A 271 -0.07 9.55 -6.72
N TYR A 272 -0.90 10.25 -7.47
CA TYR A 272 -0.45 11.13 -8.54
C TYR A 272 0.56 12.19 -8.07
N ASN A 273 0.28 12.86 -6.95
CA ASN A 273 1.18 13.88 -6.40
C ASN A 273 2.52 13.29 -5.91
N VAL A 274 2.53 12.02 -5.51
CA VAL A 274 3.74 11.29 -5.16
C VAL A 274 4.55 11.00 -6.42
N PHE A 275 3.91 10.40 -7.45
CA PHE A 275 4.60 10.02 -8.69
C PHE A 275 5.00 11.21 -9.56
N LYS A 276 4.27 12.32 -9.51
CA LYS A 276 4.65 13.57 -10.19
C LYS A 276 6.03 14.11 -9.79
N LYS A 277 6.55 13.70 -8.64
CA LYS A 277 7.91 14.08 -8.19
C LYS A 277 9.01 13.22 -8.80
N ILE A 278 8.65 12.12 -9.43
CA ILE A 278 9.59 11.12 -9.97
C ILE A 278 9.41 10.99 -11.49
N LEU A 279 8.19 11.20 -11.95
CA LEU A 279 7.79 11.05 -13.35
C LEU A 279 7.20 12.36 -13.87
N PHE A 280 7.46 12.64 -15.12
CA PHE A 280 6.74 13.67 -15.87
C PHE A 280 5.39 13.12 -16.31
N LEU A 281 4.38 13.26 -15.47
CA LEU A 281 3.04 12.74 -15.73
C LEU A 281 2.13 13.80 -16.37
N PRO A 282 1.29 13.41 -17.34
CA PRO A 282 0.21 14.25 -17.84
C PRO A 282 -0.83 14.49 -16.73
N LYS A 283 -1.79 15.40 -16.96
CA LYS A 283 -2.89 15.59 -16.02
C LYS A 283 -3.68 14.29 -15.85
N ILE A 284 -3.96 13.95 -14.59
CA ILE A 284 -4.70 12.73 -14.28
C ILE A 284 -6.14 12.83 -14.79
N THR A 285 -6.56 11.83 -15.54
CA THR A 285 -7.96 11.57 -15.86
C THR A 285 -8.33 10.28 -15.15
N SER A 286 -8.80 10.39 -13.90
CA SER A 286 -9.17 9.20 -13.13
C SER A 286 -10.39 8.51 -13.75
N LYS A 287 -10.22 7.31 -14.29
CA LYS A 287 -11.31 6.41 -14.63
C LYS A 287 -11.48 5.43 -13.47
N ILE A 288 -12.58 5.54 -12.76
CA ILE A 288 -12.91 4.61 -11.67
C ILE A 288 -13.26 3.26 -12.31
N ASN A 289 -12.55 2.21 -11.93
CA ASN A 289 -12.94 0.85 -12.30
C ASN A 289 -14.10 0.41 -11.41
N VAL A 290 -15.33 0.68 -11.87
CA VAL A 290 -16.57 0.38 -11.14
C VAL A 290 -16.68 -1.13 -10.85
N THR A 291 -16.22 -1.98 -11.76
CA THR A 291 -16.27 -3.43 -11.60
C THR A 291 -15.45 -3.93 -10.41
N LEU A 292 -14.20 -3.46 -10.28
CA LEU A 292 -13.35 -3.79 -9.13
C LEU A 292 -13.93 -3.21 -7.83
N GLY A 293 -14.50 -2.01 -7.88
CA GLY A 293 -15.19 -1.41 -6.74
C GLY A 293 -16.36 -2.26 -6.25
N ILE A 294 -17.19 -2.80 -7.16
CA ILE A 294 -18.30 -3.68 -6.83
C ILE A 294 -17.80 -5.00 -6.23
N TYR A 295 -16.78 -5.64 -6.81
CA TYR A 295 -16.24 -6.89 -6.26
C TYR A 295 -15.67 -6.69 -4.85
N SER A 296 -14.94 -5.62 -4.60
CA SER A 296 -14.41 -5.32 -3.27
C SER A 296 -15.52 -5.06 -2.25
N ALA A 297 -16.58 -4.35 -2.66
CA ALA A 297 -17.77 -4.12 -1.84
C ALA A 297 -18.48 -5.44 -1.47
N ILE A 298 -18.75 -6.30 -2.46
CA ILE A 298 -19.39 -7.60 -2.23
C ILE A 298 -18.56 -8.45 -1.28
N PHE A 299 -17.25 -8.52 -1.49
CA PHE A 299 -16.35 -9.30 -0.63
C PHE A 299 -16.37 -8.79 0.82
N MET A 300 -16.36 -7.47 1.01
CA MET A 300 -16.49 -6.87 2.33
C MET A 300 -17.84 -7.16 2.98
N PHE A 301 -18.95 -7.04 2.25
CA PHE A 301 -20.28 -7.38 2.73
C PHE A 301 -20.38 -8.84 3.19
N VAL A 302 -19.87 -9.76 2.39
CA VAL A 302 -19.88 -11.19 2.72
C VAL A 302 -19.08 -11.44 4.00
N ALA A 303 -17.91 -10.85 4.15
CA ALA A 303 -17.10 -10.98 5.37
C ALA A 303 -17.86 -10.47 6.62
N ILE A 304 -18.51 -9.30 6.53
CA ILE A 304 -19.29 -8.70 7.61
C ILE A 304 -20.47 -9.60 8.01
N ILE A 305 -21.22 -10.10 7.02
CA ILE A 305 -22.37 -10.98 7.24
C ILE A 305 -21.92 -12.29 7.91
N LEU A 306 -20.86 -12.93 7.42
CA LEU A 306 -20.35 -14.18 7.98
C LEU A 306 -19.94 -14.03 9.46
N VAL A 307 -19.21 -12.97 9.79
CA VAL A 307 -18.80 -12.69 11.18
C VAL A 307 -20.03 -12.41 12.05
N THR A 308 -21.00 -11.62 11.56
CA THR A 308 -22.22 -11.31 12.28
C THR A 308 -23.04 -12.57 12.55
N ILE A 309 -23.22 -13.43 11.55
CA ILE A 309 -23.91 -14.72 11.70
C ILE A 309 -23.21 -15.56 12.76
N TYR A 310 -21.89 -15.72 12.67
CA TYR A 310 -21.11 -16.54 13.59
C TYR A 310 -21.29 -16.12 15.05
N VAL A 311 -21.18 -14.83 15.31
CA VAL A 311 -21.30 -14.29 16.68
C VAL A 311 -22.73 -14.41 17.20
N THR A 312 -23.71 -14.00 16.39
CA THR A 312 -25.11 -13.96 16.77
C THR A 312 -25.67 -15.36 17.00
N TRP A 313 -25.34 -16.28 16.11
CA TRP A 313 -25.82 -17.66 16.18
C TRP A 313 -25.40 -18.38 17.48
N LYS A 314 -24.22 -18.07 17.97
CA LYS A 314 -23.68 -18.64 19.21
C LYS A 314 -24.55 -18.31 20.44
N GLU A 315 -25.04 -17.08 20.53
CA GLU A 315 -25.89 -16.63 21.66
C GLU A 315 -27.35 -17.02 21.45
N ILE A 316 -27.86 -16.93 20.21
CA ILE A 316 -29.25 -17.32 19.91
C ILE A 316 -29.51 -18.82 20.15
N LYS A 317 -28.54 -19.68 20.06
CA LYS A 317 -28.71 -21.13 20.38
C LYS A 317 -29.03 -21.39 21.86
N GLU A 318 -28.75 -20.45 22.77
CA GLU A 318 -29.03 -20.63 24.20
C GLU A 318 -30.55 -20.67 24.49
N LYS A 319 -30.94 -21.44 25.50
CA LYS A 319 -32.37 -21.50 25.96
C LYS A 319 -32.81 -20.15 26.51
N PRO A 320 -34.11 -19.76 26.34
CA PRO A 320 -34.63 -18.49 26.86
C PRO A 320 -34.33 -18.27 28.35
N ALA A 321 -34.53 -19.28 29.19
CA ALA A 321 -34.26 -19.20 30.64
C ALA A 321 -32.80 -18.80 30.96
N ASN A 322 -31.83 -19.29 30.18
CA ASN A 322 -30.43 -18.97 30.35
C ASN A 322 -30.09 -17.54 29.87
N LEU A 323 -30.89 -17.00 28.97
CA LEU A 323 -30.70 -15.64 28.42
C LEU A 323 -31.14 -14.56 29.42
N PHE A 324 -32.13 -14.86 30.27
CA PHE A 324 -32.56 -13.96 31.35
C PHE A 324 -31.59 -13.92 32.52
N GLN A 325 -30.86 -15.02 32.74
CA GLN A 325 -29.90 -15.08 33.82
C GLN A 325 -28.57 -14.42 33.41
N ALA A 326 -27.96 -13.70 34.38
CA ALA A 326 -26.60 -13.22 34.17
C ALA A 326 -25.66 -14.41 33.98
N LYS A 327 -24.74 -14.34 33.02
CA LYS A 327 -23.73 -15.38 32.84
C LYS A 327 -22.97 -15.62 34.12
N ALA A 328 -23.08 -16.84 34.66
CA ALA A 328 -22.34 -17.20 35.86
C ALA A 328 -20.82 -17.04 35.61
N PRO A 329 -20.10 -16.49 36.60
CA PRO A 329 -18.64 -16.39 36.49
C PRO A 329 -18.05 -17.78 36.24
N LYS A 330 -17.18 -17.92 35.26
CA LYS A 330 -16.49 -19.19 35.01
C LYS A 330 -15.68 -19.59 36.25
N ALA A 331 -15.77 -20.85 36.66
CA ALA A 331 -14.97 -21.38 37.74
C ALA A 331 -13.47 -21.17 37.48
N GLY A 332 -12.75 -20.72 38.49
CA GLY A 332 -11.31 -20.53 38.41
C GLY A 332 -10.61 -21.88 38.25
N LYS A 333 -9.77 -21.99 37.22
CA LYS A 333 -8.85 -23.12 37.04
C LYS A 333 -7.43 -22.66 37.30
N THR A 334 -6.55 -23.57 37.73
CA THR A 334 -5.11 -23.28 37.86
C THR A 334 -4.56 -22.82 36.53
N ILE A 335 -3.81 -21.73 36.54
CA ILE A 335 -3.18 -21.16 35.33
C ILE A 335 -1.75 -21.68 35.17
N LEU A 336 -1.27 -21.69 33.92
CA LEU A 336 0.09 -22.15 33.61
C LEU A 336 1.17 -21.39 34.40
N LEU A 337 0.95 -20.10 34.66
CA LEU A 337 1.88 -19.26 35.43
C LEU A 337 2.01 -19.73 36.90
N GLU A 338 0.98 -20.34 37.47
CA GLU A 338 1.02 -20.90 38.83
C GLU A 338 1.94 -22.12 38.93
N LYS A 339 2.13 -22.85 37.84
CA LYS A 339 3.05 -24.01 37.78
C LYS A 339 4.53 -23.59 37.83
N ILE A 340 4.82 -22.31 37.52
CA ILE A 340 6.18 -21.77 37.59
C ILE A 340 6.34 -21.10 38.97
N ALA A 341 6.61 -21.93 39.98
CA ALA A 341 6.66 -21.49 41.38
C ALA A 341 7.63 -20.33 41.64
N PHE A 342 8.76 -20.28 40.96
CA PHE A 342 9.76 -19.21 41.11
C PHE A 342 9.25 -17.83 40.71
N ILE A 343 8.47 -17.73 39.61
CA ILE A 343 7.87 -16.46 39.17
C ILE A 343 6.66 -16.14 40.03
N TRP A 344 5.80 -17.15 40.29
CA TRP A 344 4.57 -16.96 41.02
C TRP A 344 4.76 -16.51 42.48
N SER A 345 5.78 -17.03 43.17
CA SER A 345 6.09 -16.64 44.57
C SER A 345 6.44 -15.16 44.70
N LYS A 346 7.17 -14.61 43.74
CA LYS A 346 7.63 -13.19 43.76
C LYS A 346 6.54 -12.18 43.40
N LEU A 347 5.41 -12.61 42.82
CA LEU A 347 4.32 -11.70 42.46
C LEU A 347 3.50 -11.28 43.66
N SER A 348 3.17 -9.97 43.78
CA SER A 348 2.24 -9.48 44.79
C SER A 348 0.81 -9.97 44.53
N PHE A 349 -0.04 -9.99 45.55
CA PHE A 349 -1.43 -10.44 45.45
C PHE A 349 -2.21 -9.73 44.34
N LYS A 350 -1.98 -8.44 44.15
CA LYS A 350 -2.62 -7.63 43.07
C LYS A 350 -2.34 -8.20 41.67
N TYR A 351 -1.12 -8.63 41.40
CA TYR A 351 -0.73 -9.25 40.11
C TYR A 351 -1.23 -10.69 39.99
N LYS A 352 -1.18 -11.46 41.08
CA LYS A 352 -1.72 -12.84 41.11
C LYS A 352 -3.21 -12.85 40.75
N SER A 353 -3.99 -11.95 41.36
CA SER A 353 -5.41 -11.79 41.07
C SER A 353 -5.66 -11.35 39.63
N CYS A 354 -4.87 -10.40 39.12
CA CYS A 354 -4.94 -9.93 37.73
C CYS A 354 -4.72 -11.07 36.73
N TYR A 355 -3.63 -11.83 36.86
CA TYR A 355 -3.34 -12.94 35.94
C TYR A 355 -4.38 -14.06 35.99
N ARG A 356 -4.88 -14.41 37.20
CA ARG A 356 -5.99 -15.36 37.33
C ARG A 356 -7.23 -14.90 36.57
N ASN A 357 -7.52 -13.62 36.61
CA ASN A 357 -8.66 -13.04 35.94
C ASN A 357 -8.47 -13.00 34.40
N ILE A 358 -7.29 -12.59 33.94
CA ILE A 358 -6.92 -12.61 32.51
C ILE A 358 -7.16 -14.00 31.90
N PHE A 359 -6.60 -15.05 32.51
CA PHE A 359 -6.68 -16.41 31.97
C PHE A 359 -8.03 -17.11 32.20
N ARG A 360 -8.88 -16.58 33.08
CA ARG A 360 -10.26 -17.05 33.27
C ARG A 360 -11.10 -16.85 32.02
N TYR A 361 -10.93 -15.73 31.34
CA TYR A 361 -11.71 -15.33 30.16
C TYR A 361 -10.88 -15.40 28.88
N LYS A 362 -10.51 -16.61 28.48
CA LYS A 362 -9.62 -16.89 27.32
C LYS A 362 -10.09 -16.23 26.01
N GLY A 363 -11.40 -16.15 25.77
CA GLY A 363 -11.95 -15.51 24.56
C GLY A 363 -11.65 -14.00 24.54
N ARG A 364 -11.79 -13.33 25.69
CA ARG A 364 -11.46 -11.92 25.85
C ARG A 364 -9.96 -11.67 25.67
N LEU A 365 -9.14 -12.50 26.34
CA LEU A 365 -7.68 -12.48 26.19
C LEU A 365 -7.28 -12.59 24.71
N ALA A 366 -7.81 -13.57 23.99
CA ALA A 366 -7.51 -13.77 22.59
C ALA A 366 -7.92 -12.56 21.72
N MET A 367 -9.11 -11.99 21.95
CA MET A 367 -9.59 -10.81 21.21
C MET A 367 -8.67 -9.60 21.43
N ILE A 368 -8.30 -9.31 22.68
CA ILE A 368 -7.42 -8.18 23.00
C ILE A 368 -6.04 -8.41 22.39
N VAL A 369 -5.45 -9.59 22.60
CA VAL A 369 -4.12 -9.92 22.07
C VAL A 369 -4.09 -9.82 20.55
N LEU A 370 -5.05 -10.43 19.85
CA LEU A 370 -5.12 -10.39 18.37
C LEU A 370 -5.29 -8.95 17.84
N SER A 371 -6.09 -8.16 18.53
CA SER A 371 -6.34 -6.77 18.13
C SER A 371 -5.10 -5.89 18.30
N VAL A 372 -4.43 -6.01 19.44
CA VAL A 372 -3.19 -5.26 19.71
C VAL A 372 -2.06 -5.78 18.81
N LEU A 373 -1.99 -7.08 18.59
CA LEU A 373 -1.04 -7.70 17.66
C LEU A 373 -1.20 -7.12 16.25
N GLY A 374 -2.42 -7.10 15.71
CA GLY A 374 -2.69 -6.57 14.37
C GLY A 374 -2.32 -5.09 14.25
N SER A 375 -2.71 -4.27 15.24
CA SER A 375 -2.36 -2.85 15.28
C SER A 375 -0.84 -2.63 15.37
N THR A 376 -0.16 -3.38 16.24
CA THR A 376 1.30 -3.30 16.40
C THR A 376 2.03 -3.73 15.14
N ALA A 377 1.55 -4.79 14.49
CA ALA A 377 2.12 -5.28 13.24
C ALA A 377 2.06 -4.23 12.12
N LEU A 378 0.94 -3.50 12.02
CA LEU A 378 0.81 -2.39 11.07
C LEU A 378 1.76 -1.22 11.36
N VAL A 379 1.83 -0.80 12.62
CA VAL A 379 2.73 0.30 13.01
C VAL A 379 4.18 -0.10 12.74
N MET A 380 4.55 -1.35 13.03
CA MET A 380 5.90 -1.86 12.76
C MET A 380 6.19 -1.93 11.25
N ALA A 381 5.24 -2.40 10.46
CA ALA A 381 5.37 -2.44 9.00
C ALA A 381 5.52 -1.02 8.42
N GLY A 382 4.74 -0.05 8.89
CA GLY A 382 4.85 1.35 8.48
C GLY A 382 6.20 1.98 8.83
N LEU A 383 6.69 1.81 10.07
CA LEU A 383 8.00 2.32 10.49
C LEU A 383 9.14 1.60 9.76
N GLY A 384 8.99 0.31 9.47
CA GLY A 384 9.94 -0.45 8.66
C GLY A 384 10.04 0.10 7.24
N LEU A 385 8.92 0.31 6.56
CA LEU A 385 8.88 0.94 5.23
C LEU A 385 9.50 2.34 5.25
N TYR A 386 9.24 3.13 6.30
CA TYR A 386 9.86 4.45 6.47
C TYR A 386 11.39 4.38 6.53
N ASN A 387 11.95 3.40 7.25
CA ASN A 387 13.41 3.23 7.33
C ASN A 387 14.03 2.78 6.01
N ILE A 388 13.37 1.87 5.31
CA ILE A 388 13.83 1.36 4.01
C ILE A 388 13.85 2.47 2.98
N SER A 389 12.86 3.35 3.00
CA SER A 389 12.75 4.49 2.09
C SER A 389 13.91 5.51 2.22
N SER A 390 14.73 5.39 3.24
CA SER A 390 15.89 6.28 3.43
C SER A 390 17.10 5.91 2.56
N LYS A 391 17.03 4.81 1.81
CA LYS A 391 18.07 4.38 0.86
C LYS A 391 17.54 4.43 -0.57
N PRO A 392 18.39 4.77 -1.56
CA PRO A 392 17.98 4.71 -2.96
C PRO A 392 17.63 3.26 -3.33
N ILE A 393 16.64 3.11 -4.19
CA ILE A 393 16.21 1.83 -4.74
C ILE A 393 17.00 1.57 -6.00
N THR A 394 17.65 0.44 -6.10
CA THR A 394 18.31 0.01 -7.34
C THR A 394 17.36 -0.87 -8.15
N ILE A 395 17.01 -0.42 -9.34
CA ILE A 395 16.22 -1.16 -10.32
C ILE A 395 17.12 -1.37 -11.53
N ASN A 396 17.34 -2.62 -11.91
CA ASN A 396 18.23 -2.97 -13.03
C ASN A 396 19.62 -2.30 -12.97
N GLY A 397 20.19 -2.19 -11.75
CA GLY A 397 21.51 -1.57 -11.55
C GLY A 397 21.49 -0.03 -11.44
N VAL A 398 20.36 0.62 -11.66
CA VAL A 398 20.22 2.07 -11.56
C VAL A 398 19.59 2.46 -10.23
N ALA A 399 20.23 3.36 -9.49
CA ALA A 399 19.71 3.87 -8.23
C ALA A 399 18.68 4.96 -8.48
N PHE A 400 17.45 4.75 -7.99
CA PHE A 400 16.37 5.74 -8.00
C PHE A 400 16.13 6.28 -6.59
N ASP A 401 16.07 7.60 -6.43
CA ASP A 401 15.70 8.21 -5.16
C ASP A 401 14.18 8.34 -5.03
N MET A 402 13.51 7.24 -4.73
CA MET A 402 12.09 7.22 -4.36
C MET A 402 11.86 7.50 -2.87
N GLY A 403 12.92 7.77 -2.11
CA GLY A 403 12.88 7.83 -0.65
C GLY A 403 11.79 8.73 -0.09
N ASN A 404 11.62 9.93 -0.64
CA ASN A 404 10.60 10.85 -0.15
C ASN A 404 9.17 10.37 -0.43
N SER A 405 8.93 9.73 -1.55
CA SER A 405 7.60 9.23 -1.92
C SER A 405 7.17 8.07 -1.03
N ILE A 406 8.05 7.11 -0.81
CA ILE A 406 7.81 5.98 0.09
C ILE A 406 7.65 6.47 1.54
N LYS A 407 8.38 7.50 1.98
CA LYS A 407 8.19 8.12 3.30
C LYS A 407 6.77 8.64 3.49
N TYR A 408 6.20 9.35 2.52
CA TYR A 408 4.83 9.85 2.62
C TYR A 408 3.81 8.71 2.72
N VAL A 409 3.97 7.66 1.92
CA VAL A 409 3.11 6.46 1.98
C VAL A 409 3.25 5.77 3.34
N SER A 410 4.48 5.63 3.84
CA SER A 410 4.76 5.02 5.15
C SER A 410 4.14 5.81 6.29
N VAL A 411 4.27 7.15 6.28
CA VAL A 411 3.65 8.03 7.30
C VAL A 411 2.12 7.91 7.25
N ALA A 412 1.52 7.88 6.07
CA ALA A 412 0.08 7.67 5.94
C ALA A 412 -0.34 6.31 6.52
N ALA A 413 0.39 5.24 6.21
CA ALA A 413 0.14 3.90 6.76
C ALA A 413 0.24 3.87 8.29
N ILE A 414 1.23 4.55 8.89
CA ILE A 414 1.39 4.67 10.34
C ILE A 414 0.19 5.41 10.95
N ILE A 415 -0.24 6.52 10.35
CA ILE A 415 -1.40 7.30 10.84
C ILE A 415 -2.66 6.43 10.82
N PHE A 416 -2.92 5.71 9.73
CA PHE A 416 -4.05 4.78 9.64
C PHE A 416 -3.96 3.66 10.68
N ALA A 417 -2.79 3.09 10.88
CA ALA A 417 -2.55 2.05 11.88
C ALA A 417 -2.84 2.57 13.30
N LEU A 418 -2.43 3.79 13.63
CA LEU A 418 -2.70 4.41 14.92
C LEU A 418 -4.19 4.71 15.13
N ILE A 419 -4.90 5.20 14.11
CA ILE A 419 -6.34 5.41 14.15
C ILE A 419 -7.06 4.08 14.41
N LEU A 420 -6.69 3.01 13.69
CA LEU A 420 -7.24 1.67 13.90
C LEU A 420 -6.95 1.17 15.32
N THR A 421 -5.73 1.38 15.82
CA THR A 421 -5.36 1.04 17.20
C THR A 421 -6.30 1.70 18.20
N ILE A 422 -6.53 3.00 18.06
CA ILE A 422 -7.44 3.76 18.93
C ILE A 422 -8.86 3.15 18.90
N LEU A 423 -9.40 2.93 17.71
CA LEU A 423 -10.76 2.41 17.54
C LEU A 423 -10.92 1.01 18.17
N VAL A 424 -9.97 0.13 17.90
CA VAL A 424 -10.02 -1.25 18.38
C VAL A 424 -9.87 -1.29 19.91
N ILE A 425 -8.87 -0.59 20.46
CA ILE A 425 -8.65 -0.54 21.92
C ILE A 425 -9.83 0.10 22.63
N TYR A 426 -10.35 1.21 22.08
CA TYR A 426 -11.55 1.86 22.63
C TYR A 426 -12.73 0.88 22.72
N ASN A 427 -13.02 0.13 21.65
CA ASN A 427 -14.11 -0.84 21.64
C ASN A 427 -13.90 -1.94 22.68
N ILE A 428 -12.71 -2.49 22.76
CA ILE A 428 -12.39 -3.60 23.66
C ILE A 428 -12.40 -3.14 25.13
N THR A 429 -11.76 -2.00 25.43
CA THR A 429 -11.74 -1.45 26.80
C THR A 429 -13.16 -1.09 27.23
N ASN A 430 -13.94 -0.47 26.35
CA ASN A 430 -15.33 -0.12 26.61
C ASN A 430 -16.20 -1.37 26.89
N MET A 431 -15.99 -2.47 26.15
CA MET A 431 -16.62 -3.76 26.39
C MET A 431 -16.21 -4.33 27.76
N ASN A 432 -14.91 -4.32 28.06
CA ASN A 432 -14.38 -4.83 29.32
C ASN A 432 -14.98 -4.11 30.52
N ILE A 433 -15.12 -2.77 30.45
CA ILE A 433 -15.77 -1.98 31.49
C ILE A 433 -17.26 -2.38 31.66
N SER A 434 -17.99 -2.49 30.55
CA SER A 434 -19.42 -2.82 30.55
C SER A 434 -19.69 -4.22 31.12
N GLU A 435 -18.88 -5.22 30.79
CA GLU A 435 -19.01 -6.58 31.33
C GLU A 435 -18.70 -6.67 32.83
N ARG A 436 -17.97 -5.70 33.37
CA ARG A 436 -17.55 -5.66 34.79
C ARG A 436 -18.27 -4.64 35.61
N ASN A 437 -19.35 -4.07 35.11
CA ASN A 437 -20.10 -3.05 35.89
C ASN A 437 -20.45 -3.50 37.30
N ARG A 438 -20.77 -4.78 37.51
CA ARG A 438 -21.02 -5.36 38.82
C ARG A 438 -19.77 -5.41 39.70
N GLU A 439 -18.65 -5.90 39.18
CA GLU A 439 -17.37 -5.93 39.92
C GLU A 439 -16.97 -4.50 40.32
N ILE A 440 -17.12 -3.54 39.39
CA ILE A 440 -16.86 -2.12 39.63
C ILE A 440 -17.75 -1.58 40.74
N ALA A 441 -19.07 -1.84 40.68
CA ALA A 441 -20.02 -1.41 41.70
C ALA A 441 -19.69 -2.04 43.06
N THR A 442 -19.37 -3.33 43.10
CA THR A 442 -18.98 -4.01 44.36
C THR A 442 -17.72 -3.40 44.97
N LEU A 443 -16.69 -3.11 44.18
CA LEU A 443 -15.47 -2.46 44.66
C LEU A 443 -15.76 -1.07 45.21
N LYS A 444 -16.63 -0.29 44.55
CA LYS A 444 -17.05 1.04 45.06
C LYS A 444 -17.83 0.97 46.38
N VAL A 445 -18.73 -0.01 46.53
CA VAL A 445 -19.46 -0.25 47.76
C VAL A 445 -18.52 -0.67 48.91
N LEU A 446 -17.47 -1.42 48.61
CA LEU A 446 -16.41 -1.79 49.55
C LEU A 446 -15.47 -0.61 49.92
N GLY A 447 -15.74 0.60 49.40
CA GLY A 447 -15.01 1.81 49.75
C GLY A 447 -13.79 2.11 48.89
N TYR A 448 -13.55 1.37 47.79
CA TYR A 448 -12.48 1.68 46.88
C TYR A 448 -12.74 3.00 46.15
N LYS A 449 -11.72 3.87 46.09
CA LYS A 449 -11.80 5.14 45.37
C LYS A 449 -11.81 4.92 43.85
N ASP A 450 -12.42 5.83 43.13
CA ASP A 450 -12.51 5.73 41.65
C ASP A 450 -11.17 5.46 40.96
N TYR A 451 -10.07 6.07 41.42
CA TYR A 451 -8.74 5.86 40.81
C TYR A 451 -8.18 4.45 41.09
N GLU A 452 -8.54 3.82 42.21
CA GLU A 452 -8.13 2.46 42.55
C GLU A 452 -8.83 1.44 41.66
N VAL A 453 -10.14 1.65 41.44
CA VAL A 453 -10.97 0.85 40.55
C VAL A 453 -10.48 0.97 39.10
N CYS A 454 -10.19 2.19 38.64
CA CYS A 454 -9.60 2.43 37.33
C CYS A 454 -8.24 1.71 37.17
N SER A 455 -7.36 1.85 38.17
CA SER A 455 -6.05 1.20 38.18
C SER A 455 -6.16 -0.34 38.15
N TYR A 456 -7.18 -0.92 38.79
CA TYR A 456 -7.41 -2.36 38.74
C TYR A 456 -7.77 -2.84 37.34
N ILE A 457 -8.67 -2.15 36.63
CA ILE A 457 -9.14 -2.53 35.29
C ILE A 457 -8.06 -2.29 34.25
N PHE A 458 -7.49 -1.09 34.24
CA PHE A 458 -6.50 -0.72 33.19
C PHE A 458 -5.20 -1.51 33.30
N ARG A 459 -4.81 -1.90 34.53
CA ARG A 459 -3.65 -2.79 34.72
C ARG A 459 -3.80 -4.09 33.94
N GLU A 460 -4.98 -4.68 33.94
CA GLU A 460 -5.26 -5.92 33.20
C GLU A 460 -5.14 -5.68 31.69
N ILE A 461 -5.73 -4.59 31.18
CA ILE A 461 -5.69 -4.26 29.76
C ILE A 461 -4.26 -4.01 29.31
N ILE A 462 -3.49 -3.22 30.07
CA ILE A 462 -2.10 -2.93 29.76
C ILE A 462 -1.25 -4.21 29.72
N GLN A 463 -1.43 -5.14 30.70
CA GLN A 463 -0.68 -6.38 30.73
C GLN A 463 -0.98 -7.28 29.51
N ILE A 464 -2.26 -7.41 29.16
CA ILE A 464 -2.66 -8.17 27.95
C ILE A 464 -2.10 -7.49 26.68
N SER A 465 -2.15 -6.16 26.64
CA SER A 465 -1.65 -5.38 25.51
C SER A 465 -0.14 -5.50 25.34
N ILE A 466 0.63 -5.59 26.41
CA ILE A 466 2.07 -5.86 26.33
C ILE A 466 2.33 -7.20 25.64
N ILE A 467 1.54 -8.24 25.95
CA ILE A 467 1.65 -9.53 25.25
C ILE A 467 1.34 -9.35 23.75
N GLY A 468 0.30 -8.58 23.42
CA GLY A 468 -0.06 -8.25 22.04
C GLY A 468 1.05 -7.50 21.31
N VAL A 469 1.72 -6.55 21.96
CA VAL A 469 2.86 -5.80 21.38
C VAL A 469 4.05 -6.71 21.15
N ILE A 470 4.41 -7.55 22.12
CA ILE A 470 5.53 -8.49 22.01
C ILE A 470 5.32 -9.46 20.83
N LEU A 471 4.11 -9.94 20.62
CA LEU A 471 3.77 -10.81 19.48
C LEU A 471 3.55 -10.00 18.18
N GLY A 472 3.14 -8.76 18.29
CA GLY A 472 2.86 -7.87 17.17
C GLY A 472 4.12 -7.42 16.43
N ILE A 473 5.21 -7.16 17.13
CA ILE A 473 6.48 -6.75 16.50
C ILE A 473 7.01 -7.83 15.54
N PRO A 474 7.18 -9.11 15.93
CA PRO A 474 7.59 -10.16 15.00
C PRO A 474 6.62 -10.36 13.83
N SER A 475 5.29 -10.27 14.08
CA SER A 475 4.32 -10.38 12.99
C SER A 475 4.38 -9.20 12.03
N GLY A 476 4.67 -7.98 12.50
CA GLY A 476 4.93 -6.82 11.66
C GLY A 476 6.20 -6.98 10.80
N ILE A 477 7.25 -7.56 11.36
CA ILE A 477 8.47 -7.91 10.62
C ILE A 477 8.15 -8.96 9.54
N LEU A 478 7.34 -9.96 9.86
CA LEU A 478 6.92 -10.98 8.89
C LEU A 478 6.13 -10.36 7.74
N ILE A 479 5.17 -9.48 8.04
CA ILE A 479 4.40 -8.75 7.02
C ILE A 479 5.36 -7.94 6.14
N LEU A 480 6.29 -7.21 6.75
CA LEU A 480 7.28 -6.42 6.04
C LEU A 480 8.18 -7.29 5.16
N TYR A 481 8.62 -8.45 5.67
CA TYR A 481 9.40 -9.43 4.90
C TYR A 481 8.64 -9.94 3.69
N LEU A 482 7.36 -10.25 3.85
CA LEU A 482 6.51 -10.67 2.74
C LEU A 482 6.36 -9.55 1.70
N ILE A 483 6.08 -8.33 2.14
CA ILE A 483 6.00 -7.15 1.26
C ILE A 483 7.32 -6.99 0.48
N MET A 484 8.46 -7.05 1.16
CA MET A 484 9.78 -6.91 0.53
C MET A 484 10.06 -8.03 -0.47
N LYS A 485 9.72 -9.27 -0.13
CA LYS A 485 9.90 -10.43 -1.00
C LYS A 485 9.03 -10.37 -2.26
N PHE A 486 7.77 -9.92 -2.12
CA PHE A 486 6.85 -9.79 -3.25
C PHE A 486 7.14 -8.57 -4.12
N LEU A 487 7.65 -7.49 -3.51
CA LEU A 487 7.98 -6.27 -4.24
C LEU A 487 9.42 -6.26 -4.76
N ASP A 488 10.20 -7.28 -4.45
CA ASP A 488 11.65 -7.36 -4.71
C ASP A 488 12.38 -6.05 -4.35
N PHE A 489 12.11 -5.56 -3.13
CA PHE A 489 12.45 -4.22 -2.71
C PHE A 489 13.00 -4.15 -1.29
N GLY A 490 14.21 -3.64 -1.15
CA GLY A 490 14.83 -3.37 0.14
C GLY A 490 15.37 -4.61 0.87
N SER A 491 15.83 -4.42 2.09
CA SER A 491 16.34 -5.48 2.97
C SER A 491 15.95 -5.21 4.41
N LEU A 492 15.62 -6.25 5.17
CA LEU A 492 15.33 -6.15 6.61
C LEU A 492 16.48 -5.55 7.42
N SER A 493 17.73 -5.69 6.93
CA SER A 493 18.90 -5.10 7.56
C SER A 493 18.88 -3.57 7.63
N ASN A 494 18.02 -2.94 6.83
CA ASN A 494 17.86 -1.48 6.80
C ASN A 494 16.95 -0.94 7.90
N ILE A 495 16.28 -1.81 8.66
CA ILE A 495 15.39 -1.40 9.76
C ILE A 495 16.25 -1.02 10.97
N LYS A 496 16.08 0.21 11.41
CA LYS A 496 16.80 0.71 12.59
C LYS A 496 16.26 0.07 13.87
N LEU A 497 17.15 -0.31 14.79
CA LEU A 497 16.76 -0.90 16.09
C LEU A 497 15.77 -0.01 16.86
N ILE A 498 15.91 1.31 16.74
CA ILE A 498 15.01 2.27 17.39
C ILE A 498 13.54 2.12 16.94
N SER A 499 13.28 1.63 15.73
CA SER A 499 11.92 1.45 15.22
C SER A 499 11.16 0.34 15.93
N TYR A 500 11.84 -0.70 16.36
CA TYR A 500 11.24 -1.77 17.18
C TYR A 500 10.77 -1.21 18.53
N PHE A 501 11.62 -0.43 19.17
CA PHE A 501 11.29 0.21 20.44
C PHE A 501 10.19 1.27 20.28
N LEU A 502 10.30 2.11 19.24
CA LEU A 502 9.32 3.17 18.95
C LEU A 502 7.93 2.60 18.66
N THR A 503 7.83 1.47 17.96
CA THR A 503 6.56 0.75 17.72
C THR A 503 5.88 0.41 19.05
N GLY A 504 6.62 -0.21 19.96
CA GLY A 504 6.07 -0.59 21.28
C GLY A 504 5.63 0.63 22.10
N VAL A 505 6.47 1.66 22.14
CA VAL A 505 6.16 2.90 22.86
C VAL A 505 4.93 3.60 22.27
N LEU A 506 4.84 3.75 20.96
CA LEU A 506 3.69 4.37 20.32
C LEU A 506 2.39 3.64 20.65
N VAL A 507 2.34 2.33 20.42
CA VAL A 507 1.13 1.53 20.67
C VAL A 507 0.72 1.59 22.13
N ILE A 508 1.66 1.41 23.08
CA ILE A 508 1.36 1.48 24.53
C ILE A 508 0.88 2.89 24.91
N THR A 509 1.47 3.94 24.37
CA THR A 509 1.04 5.32 24.63
C THR A 509 -0.41 5.54 24.17
N PHE A 510 -0.77 5.05 22.99
CA PHE A 510 -2.16 5.15 22.51
C PHE A 510 -3.14 4.32 23.35
N ILE A 511 -2.73 3.15 23.84
CA ILE A 511 -3.54 2.36 24.79
C ILE A 511 -3.80 3.16 26.07
N ILE A 512 -2.77 3.77 26.63
CA ILE A 512 -2.91 4.60 27.85
C ILE A 512 -3.82 5.80 27.59
N ILE A 513 -3.70 6.47 26.43
CA ILE A 513 -4.58 7.58 26.06
C ILE A 513 -6.04 7.14 26.01
N VAL A 514 -6.34 6.00 25.39
CA VAL A 514 -7.69 5.45 25.32
C VAL A 514 -8.22 5.08 26.70
N ASP A 515 -7.41 4.45 27.54
CA ASP A 515 -7.78 4.11 28.90
C ASP A 515 -8.11 5.38 29.73
N LEU A 516 -7.32 6.45 29.58
CA LEU A 516 -7.57 7.74 30.22
C LEU A 516 -8.90 8.37 29.76
N LEU A 517 -9.24 8.28 28.47
CA LEU A 517 -10.54 8.75 27.95
C LEU A 517 -11.72 7.99 28.57
N LEU A 518 -11.53 6.71 28.88
CA LEU A 518 -12.57 5.85 29.44
C LEU A 518 -12.72 5.94 30.97
N ILE A 519 -11.84 6.65 31.69
CA ILE A 519 -11.96 6.91 33.12
C ILE A 519 -13.35 7.49 33.45
N ARG A 520 -13.84 8.43 32.63
CA ARG A 520 -15.15 9.06 32.81
C ARG A 520 -16.29 8.04 32.83
N LYS A 521 -16.18 6.96 32.06
CA LYS A 521 -17.18 5.90 31.99
C LYS A 521 -17.21 5.07 33.29
N ILE A 522 -16.03 4.72 33.82
CA ILE A 522 -15.91 3.97 35.08
C ILE A 522 -16.47 4.79 36.24
N LYS A 523 -16.20 6.11 36.26
CA LYS A 523 -16.75 7.01 37.30
C LYS A 523 -18.27 7.08 37.28
N LYS A 524 -18.91 7.01 36.11
CA LYS A 524 -20.36 7.07 35.91
C LYS A 524 -21.11 5.78 36.25
N VAL A 525 -20.42 4.68 36.58
CA VAL A 525 -21.09 3.43 36.99
C VAL A 525 -21.84 3.66 38.30
N ASN A 526 -23.19 3.55 38.22
CA ASN A 526 -24.07 3.74 39.37
C ASN A 526 -24.09 2.46 40.21
N MET A 527 -23.78 2.60 41.52
CA MET A 527 -23.71 1.48 42.46
C MET A 527 -25.08 0.83 42.64
N ASN A 528 -26.15 1.66 42.78
CA ASN A 528 -27.50 1.18 43.06
C ASN A 528 -28.09 0.37 41.90
N ASP A 529 -27.98 0.87 40.68
CA ASP A 529 -28.57 0.21 39.50
C ASP A 529 -27.83 -1.09 39.14
N SER A 530 -26.51 -1.12 39.41
CA SER A 530 -25.69 -2.31 39.10
C SER A 530 -25.88 -3.45 40.11
N LEU A 531 -26.35 -3.17 41.33
CA LEU A 531 -26.61 -4.16 42.37
C LEU A 531 -28.09 -4.59 42.44
N LYS A 532 -29.04 -3.68 42.14
CA LYS A 532 -30.49 -3.98 42.06
C LYS A 532 -30.88 -4.93 40.93
N SER A 533 -30.04 -5.18 39.96
CA SER A 533 -30.32 -6.15 38.90
C SER A 533 -30.26 -7.61 39.39
N LEU A 534 -30.33 -7.86 40.69
CA LEU A 534 -30.40 -9.18 41.34
C LEU A 534 -31.82 -9.57 41.75
N GLU A 535 -32.73 -8.63 41.83
CA GLU A 535 -34.15 -8.86 41.96
C GLU A 535 -34.84 -8.73 40.58
#